data_4242e755e2b5227ed405c1913a87edb9
#
_entry.id   4242e755e2b5227ed405c1913a87edb9
#
_cell.length_a   1.000
_cell.length_b   1.000
_cell.length_c   1.000
_cell.angle_alpha   90.00
_cell.angle_beta   90.00
_cell.angle_gamma   90.00
#
_symmetry.space_group_name_H-M   'P 1'
#
loop_
_entity.id
_entity.type
_entity.pdbx_description
1 polymer ?
#
loop_
_entity_poly.entity_id
_entity_poly.type
_entity_poly.pdbx_seq_one_letter_code
_entity_poly.pdbx_strand_id
1 'polypeptide(L)'
;MSTPTLNRMDLPHLVTALPGPKAAQLIARDNAVMSPSYTRGYPLTVARAEGSIIEDLDGNRFLDCNAGIAVCATGHCHPKVVAAIQAQAEKLIHYSGTDFYYENMVELAEKLQSLVPGGGPRRVYFGNSGTEAIEAALKMARYHTGRERFIAFLGAFHGRTMGSLSLTGSKSVQKKGFGALLSGVSHIPYANCYRCSYGKQVETCNVECVKVIEDQLIRHIMPAEDIAGIIVEPVQGEGGYVVPPQKFIDELQAVAAKYKIPIIWDEVQAGMGRTGKTFAVEHFGVNPDILALAKGIASGMPLSAVVTKPEWMQWTPGAHASTFGGNPVAIASSLATIELLEAELLENANRVGGYILDRMREWPKRFRHVGRVQGLGLMIGFELVHDQSSKDRFPELRDRIETMAFDRGILILGCGPNSIRLCPPLVFTRDQAEFCLDTLEECLELSQS
;
A
#
# COMPACT_ATOMS: atom_id res chain seq x y z
N MET A 1 19.69 -21.05 27.89
CA MET A 1 19.95 -19.59 27.89
C MET A 1 18.68 -18.91 27.41
N SER A 2 18.04 -18.05 28.19
CA SER A 2 16.86 -17.30 27.76
C SER A 2 17.29 -16.35 26.63
N THR A 3 16.62 -16.45 25.50
CA THR A 3 16.81 -15.50 24.39
C THR A 3 16.49 -14.09 24.89
N PRO A 4 17.36 -13.08 24.70
CA PRO A 4 17.06 -11.73 25.12
C PRO A 4 15.71 -11.28 24.53
N THR A 5 14.86 -10.67 25.34
CA THR A 5 13.57 -10.15 24.89
C THR A 5 13.83 -8.98 23.95
N LEU A 6 13.20 -9.00 22.76
CA LEU A 6 13.14 -7.80 21.92
C LEU A 6 12.25 -6.77 22.59
N ASN A 7 12.62 -5.49 22.47
CA ASN A 7 11.79 -4.39 22.91
C ASN A 7 11.40 -3.56 21.67
N ARG A 8 10.10 -3.29 21.53
CA ARG A 8 9.55 -2.47 20.44
C ARG A 8 10.13 -1.06 20.33
N MET A 9 10.77 -0.59 21.39
CA MET A 9 11.43 0.73 21.46
C MET A 9 12.93 0.68 21.14
N ASP A 10 13.49 -0.51 20.89
CA ASP A 10 14.90 -0.65 20.59
C ASP A 10 15.29 0.09 19.29
N LEU A 11 16.58 0.38 19.18
CA LEU A 11 17.24 0.85 17.98
C LEU A 11 18.02 -0.31 17.32
N PRO A 12 18.47 -0.18 16.07
CA PRO A 12 19.29 -1.19 15.40
C PRO A 12 20.55 -1.56 16.17
N HIS A 13 20.92 -2.83 16.10
CA HIS A 13 22.15 -3.35 16.70
C HIS A 13 22.70 -4.50 15.85
N LEU A 14 23.77 -4.24 15.13
CA LEU A 14 24.43 -5.22 14.28
C LEU A 14 25.58 -5.90 15.04
N VAL A 15 25.56 -7.23 15.13
CA VAL A 15 26.53 -8.03 15.88
C VAL A 15 27.43 -8.86 14.98
N THR A 16 27.11 -8.96 13.68
CA THR A 16 27.94 -9.64 12.67
C THR A 16 28.11 -8.77 11.42
N ALA A 17 29.03 -9.13 10.55
CA ALA A 17 28.98 -8.68 9.15
C ALA A 17 27.70 -9.17 8.47
N LEU A 18 27.24 -8.46 7.43
CA LEU A 18 26.00 -8.79 6.70
C LEU A 18 26.32 -9.35 5.30
N PRO A 19 25.70 -10.49 4.89
CA PRO A 19 24.90 -11.37 5.75
C PRO A 19 25.77 -12.15 6.73
N GLY A 20 25.22 -12.46 7.92
CA GLY A 20 25.86 -13.35 8.88
C GLY A 20 25.91 -14.81 8.40
N PRO A 21 26.66 -15.71 9.09
CA PRO A 21 26.88 -17.08 8.62
C PRO A 21 25.59 -17.91 8.53
N LYS A 22 24.65 -17.77 9.46
CA LYS A 22 23.36 -18.48 9.40
C LYS A 22 22.46 -17.91 8.30
N ALA A 23 22.48 -16.59 8.13
CA ALA A 23 21.78 -15.91 7.04
C ALA A 23 22.29 -16.41 5.69
N ALA A 24 23.59 -16.47 5.48
CA ALA A 24 24.19 -16.99 4.24
C ALA A 24 23.77 -18.45 3.95
N GLN A 25 23.71 -19.30 4.98
CA GLN A 25 23.24 -20.69 4.83
C GLN A 25 21.76 -20.77 4.43
N LEU A 26 20.89 -19.95 5.05
CA LEU A 26 19.46 -19.91 4.69
C LEU A 26 19.27 -19.42 3.26
N ILE A 27 19.97 -18.37 2.84
CA ILE A 27 19.91 -17.81 1.49
C ILE A 27 20.32 -18.85 0.45
N ALA A 28 21.39 -19.63 0.70
CA ALA A 28 21.79 -20.71 -0.20
C ALA A 28 20.70 -21.78 -0.35
N ARG A 29 20.02 -22.14 0.75
CA ARG A 29 18.89 -23.08 0.73
C ARG A 29 17.66 -22.50 0.02
N ASP A 30 17.33 -21.23 0.26
CA ASP A 30 16.22 -20.51 -0.40
C ASP A 30 16.42 -20.52 -1.93
N ASN A 31 17.62 -20.17 -2.38
CA ASN A 31 17.95 -20.16 -3.80
C ASN A 31 17.83 -21.54 -4.48
N ALA A 32 17.98 -22.63 -3.72
CA ALA A 32 17.87 -23.98 -4.26
C ALA A 32 16.45 -24.48 -4.44
N VAL A 33 15.46 -23.94 -3.68
CA VAL A 33 14.10 -24.51 -3.60
C VAL A 33 12.99 -23.50 -3.87
N MET A 34 13.25 -22.20 -3.73
CA MET A 34 12.22 -21.18 -3.88
C MET A 34 12.13 -20.67 -5.33
N SER A 35 10.95 -20.20 -5.71
CA SER A 35 10.75 -19.61 -7.03
C SER A 35 11.63 -18.38 -7.24
N PRO A 36 12.34 -18.27 -8.38
CA PRO A 36 13.17 -17.12 -8.71
C PRO A 36 12.34 -15.84 -8.99
N SER A 37 11.01 -15.91 -8.92
CA SER A 37 10.13 -14.74 -9.07
C SER A 37 10.16 -13.79 -7.86
N TYR A 38 10.64 -14.25 -6.71
CA TYR A 38 10.83 -13.41 -5.53
C TYR A 38 12.05 -12.50 -5.71
N THR A 39 11.87 -11.18 -5.56
CA THR A 39 12.91 -10.20 -5.89
C THR A 39 14.08 -10.13 -4.89
N ARG A 40 13.84 -10.45 -3.61
CA ARG A 40 14.86 -10.41 -2.53
C ARG A 40 15.70 -9.12 -2.59
N GLY A 41 15.25 -8.03 -1.96
CA GLY A 41 15.89 -6.70 -2.06
C GLY A 41 17.31 -6.66 -1.48
N TYR A 42 17.53 -7.30 -0.34
CA TYR A 42 18.84 -7.42 0.33
C TYR A 42 18.88 -8.72 1.16
N PRO A 43 20.05 -9.17 1.64
CA PRO A 43 20.23 -10.50 2.26
C PRO A 43 19.74 -10.56 3.73
N LEU A 44 18.53 -10.07 4.00
CA LEU A 44 17.89 -10.14 5.31
C LEU A 44 17.22 -11.51 5.50
N THR A 45 17.47 -12.14 6.65
CA THR A 45 16.82 -13.38 7.07
C THR A 45 16.05 -13.12 8.38
N VAL A 46 14.75 -13.10 8.33
CA VAL A 46 13.92 -12.76 9.50
C VAL A 46 13.78 -13.98 10.43
N ALA A 47 14.16 -13.85 11.69
CA ALA A 47 13.96 -14.84 12.74
C ALA A 47 12.77 -14.51 13.65
N ARG A 48 12.69 -13.28 14.11
CA ARG A 48 11.59 -12.76 14.93
C ARG A 48 11.48 -11.24 14.80
N ALA A 49 10.36 -10.68 15.22
CA ALA A 49 10.15 -9.25 15.18
C ALA A 49 9.21 -8.78 16.29
N GLU A 50 9.37 -7.53 16.75
CA GLU A 50 8.49 -6.88 17.72
C GLU A 50 8.44 -5.37 17.46
N GLY A 51 7.25 -4.78 17.44
CA GLY A 51 7.08 -3.36 17.14
C GLY A 51 7.62 -2.99 15.76
N SER A 52 8.67 -2.17 15.73
CA SER A 52 9.37 -1.80 14.49
C SER A 52 10.76 -2.45 14.39
N ILE A 53 11.08 -3.44 15.22
CA ILE A 53 12.38 -4.11 15.24
C ILE A 53 12.26 -5.53 14.65
N ILE A 54 13.14 -5.85 13.73
CA ILE A 54 13.34 -7.18 13.17
C ILE A 54 14.70 -7.71 13.61
N GLU A 55 14.75 -8.96 14.07
CA GLU A 55 15.99 -9.68 14.39
C GLU A 55 16.22 -10.78 13.35
N ASP A 56 17.42 -10.84 12.80
CA ASP A 56 17.81 -11.88 11.86
C ASP A 56 18.28 -13.17 12.58
N LEU A 57 18.63 -14.20 11.80
CA LEU A 57 19.09 -15.50 12.31
C LEU A 57 20.43 -15.44 13.07
N ASP A 58 21.22 -14.41 12.83
CA ASP A 58 22.53 -14.20 13.44
C ASP A 58 22.49 -13.27 14.65
N GLY A 59 21.31 -12.70 14.96
CA GLY A 59 21.06 -11.81 16.09
C GLY A 59 21.23 -10.32 15.77
N ASN A 60 21.40 -9.96 14.49
CA ASN A 60 21.40 -8.57 14.08
C ASN A 60 19.98 -8.01 14.18
N ARG A 61 19.84 -6.80 14.73
CA ARG A 61 18.57 -6.09 14.89
C ARG A 61 18.51 -4.92 13.94
N PHE A 62 17.40 -4.82 13.22
CA PHE A 62 17.14 -3.82 12.21
C PHE A 62 15.88 -3.03 12.55
N LEU A 63 15.88 -1.76 12.19
CA LEU A 63 14.69 -0.90 12.24
C LEU A 63 13.89 -1.06 10.95
N ASP A 64 12.66 -1.54 11.07
CA ASP A 64 11.75 -1.74 9.93
C ASP A 64 11.03 -0.44 9.56
N CYS A 65 11.46 0.18 8.45
CA CYS A 65 10.81 1.33 7.85
C CYS A 65 9.85 0.96 6.69
N ASN A 66 9.48 -0.34 6.57
CA ASN A 66 8.62 -0.86 5.50
C ASN A 66 7.33 -1.53 6.01
N ALA A 67 7.27 -1.98 7.26
CA ALA A 67 6.13 -2.72 7.83
C ALA A 67 5.69 -3.92 6.96
N GLY A 68 6.65 -4.67 6.35
CA GLY A 68 6.33 -5.75 5.41
C GLY A 68 5.58 -5.26 4.16
N ILE A 69 5.91 -4.09 3.65
CA ILE A 69 5.24 -3.34 2.57
C ILE A 69 3.87 -2.83 3.02
N ALA A 70 3.88 -2.00 4.09
CA ALA A 70 2.70 -1.38 4.70
C ALA A 70 1.62 -2.38 5.20
N VAL A 71 2.04 -3.58 5.64
CA VAL A 71 1.14 -4.65 6.12
C VAL A 71 1.02 -4.63 7.64
N CYS A 72 2.14 -4.64 8.36
CA CYS A 72 2.16 -4.69 9.83
C CYS A 72 1.84 -3.31 10.43
N ALA A 73 0.60 -2.85 10.28
CA ALA A 73 0.18 -1.52 10.72
C ALA A 73 0.38 -1.32 12.23
N THR A 74 0.02 -2.30 13.06
CA THR A 74 0.17 -2.25 14.52
C THR A 74 1.59 -2.55 15.02
N GLY A 75 2.56 -2.71 14.10
CA GLY A 75 3.87 -3.27 14.42
C GLY A 75 3.86 -4.78 14.45
N HIS A 76 5.06 -5.34 14.46
CA HIS A 76 5.24 -6.80 14.52
C HIS A 76 4.82 -7.32 15.89
N CYS A 77 4.07 -8.42 15.89
CA CYS A 77 3.67 -9.16 17.07
C CYS A 77 3.06 -8.30 18.19
N HIS A 78 2.20 -7.33 17.84
CA HIS A 78 1.56 -6.49 18.86
C HIS A 78 0.77 -7.35 19.85
N PRO A 79 0.98 -7.21 21.21
CA PRO A 79 0.41 -8.12 22.20
C PRO A 79 -1.11 -8.28 22.10
N LYS A 80 -1.85 -7.19 21.87
CA LYS A 80 -3.31 -7.22 21.72
C LYS A 80 -3.74 -8.01 20.47
N VAL A 81 -3.04 -7.86 19.38
CA VAL A 81 -3.32 -8.58 18.12
C VAL A 81 -2.99 -10.06 18.29
N VAL A 82 -1.83 -10.39 18.88
CA VAL A 82 -1.44 -11.79 19.16
C VAL A 82 -2.44 -12.47 20.08
N ALA A 83 -2.88 -11.81 21.16
CA ALA A 83 -3.89 -12.35 22.09
C ALA A 83 -5.23 -12.61 21.38
N ALA A 84 -5.68 -11.70 20.51
CA ALA A 84 -6.92 -11.90 19.74
C ALA A 84 -6.82 -13.10 18.78
N ILE A 85 -5.67 -13.26 18.10
CA ILE A 85 -5.37 -14.40 17.23
C ILE A 85 -5.41 -15.71 18.03
N GLN A 86 -4.73 -15.77 19.18
CA GLN A 86 -4.68 -16.96 20.03
C GLN A 86 -6.06 -17.36 20.54
N ALA A 87 -6.80 -16.42 21.11
CA ALA A 87 -8.15 -16.68 21.61
C ALA A 87 -9.10 -17.17 20.50
N GLN A 88 -9.03 -16.59 19.32
CA GLN A 88 -9.85 -17.03 18.21
C GLN A 88 -9.41 -18.40 17.66
N ALA A 89 -8.09 -18.67 17.60
CA ALA A 89 -7.58 -19.96 17.15
C ALA A 89 -7.99 -21.12 18.06
N GLU A 90 -8.09 -20.89 19.37
CA GLU A 90 -8.63 -21.85 20.34
C GLU A 90 -10.14 -22.10 20.13
N LYS A 91 -10.90 -21.10 19.67
CA LYS A 91 -12.35 -21.19 19.45
C LYS A 91 -12.71 -21.79 18.08
N LEU A 92 -12.12 -21.25 17.02
CA LEU A 92 -12.40 -21.66 15.64
C LEU A 92 -11.33 -21.11 14.70
N ILE A 93 -10.58 -21.98 14.03
CA ILE A 93 -9.55 -21.60 13.05
C ILE A 93 -10.17 -21.27 11.70
N HIS A 94 -11.07 -22.12 11.21
CA HIS A 94 -11.71 -21.97 9.90
C HIS A 94 -13.06 -22.67 9.83
N TYR A 95 -14.02 -22.03 9.18
CA TYR A 95 -15.19 -22.61 8.57
C TYR A 95 -15.59 -21.77 7.36
N SER A 96 -16.30 -22.34 6.39
CA SER A 96 -16.65 -21.61 5.17
C SER A 96 -17.69 -20.53 5.45
N GLY A 97 -17.27 -19.26 5.48
CA GLY A 97 -18.17 -18.11 5.58
C GLY A 97 -19.05 -17.88 4.34
N THR A 98 -18.72 -18.58 3.24
CA THR A 98 -19.56 -18.62 2.03
C THR A 98 -20.85 -19.40 2.27
N ASP A 99 -20.79 -20.45 3.08
CA ASP A 99 -21.89 -21.40 3.26
C ASP A 99 -22.57 -21.26 4.62
N PHE A 100 -21.89 -20.68 5.62
CA PHE A 100 -22.34 -20.64 7.01
C PHE A 100 -22.05 -19.30 7.67
N TYR A 101 -22.73 -19.04 8.80
CA TYR A 101 -22.63 -17.79 9.54
C TYR A 101 -21.72 -17.95 10.76
N TYR A 102 -20.94 -16.91 11.08
CA TYR A 102 -20.26 -16.74 12.36
C TYR A 102 -20.15 -15.26 12.74
N GLU A 103 -20.22 -15.02 14.04
CA GLU A 103 -20.48 -13.72 14.65
C GLU A 103 -19.44 -12.67 14.27
N ASN A 104 -18.14 -12.97 14.44
CA ASN A 104 -17.07 -11.98 14.22
C ASN A 104 -16.98 -11.48 12.77
N MET A 105 -17.47 -12.27 11.79
CA MET A 105 -17.55 -11.83 10.39
C MET A 105 -18.56 -10.69 10.22
N VAL A 106 -19.69 -10.79 10.91
CA VAL A 106 -20.73 -9.75 10.93
C VAL A 106 -20.22 -8.53 11.68
N GLU A 107 -19.61 -8.72 12.85
CA GLU A 107 -19.02 -7.65 13.68
C GLU A 107 -18.01 -6.80 12.88
N LEU A 108 -17.11 -7.46 12.14
CA LEU A 108 -16.14 -6.73 11.31
C LEU A 108 -16.83 -5.99 10.15
N ALA A 109 -17.84 -6.60 9.51
CA ALA A 109 -18.59 -5.95 8.45
C ALA A 109 -19.32 -4.69 8.94
N GLU A 110 -19.98 -4.77 10.11
CA GLU A 110 -20.63 -3.62 10.77
C GLU A 110 -19.61 -2.55 11.15
N LYS A 111 -18.46 -2.96 11.68
CA LYS A 111 -17.37 -2.04 12.01
C LYS A 111 -16.85 -1.30 10.78
N LEU A 112 -16.55 -2.01 9.69
CA LEU A 112 -16.12 -1.39 8.44
C LEU A 112 -17.18 -0.46 7.85
N GLN A 113 -18.47 -0.85 7.92
CA GLN A 113 -19.58 0.01 7.53
C GLN A 113 -19.57 1.34 8.28
N SER A 114 -19.32 1.32 9.58
CA SER A 114 -19.31 2.51 10.43
C SER A 114 -18.14 3.45 10.15
N LEU A 115 -17.03 2.93 9.63
CA LEU A 115 -15.78 3.68 9.37
C LEU A 115 -15.77 4.37 8.00
N VAL A 116 -16.47 3.81 6.99
CA VAL A 116 -16.40 4.33 5.61
C VAL A 116 -17.07 5.69 5.51
N PRO A 117 -16.40 6.72 4.93
CA PRO A 117 -16.94 8.05 4.77
C PRO A 117 -18.28 8.09 4.01
N GLY A 118 -19.11 9.10 4.30
CA GLY A 118 -20.39 9.35 3.66
C GLY A 118 -21.59 8.70 4.35
N GLY A 119 -21.37 7.84 5.35
CA GLY A 119 -22.43 7.22 6.14
C GLY A 119 -23.38 6.32 5.34
N GLY A 120 -24.47 5.88 5.99
CA GLY A 120 -25.48 5.01 5.39
C GLY A 120 -25.10 3.53 5.32
N PRO A 121 -26.00 2.69 4.84
CA PRO A 121 -25.78 1.24 4.78
C PRO A 121 -24.70 0.89 3.77
N ARG A 122 -23.89 -0.11 4.13
CA ARG A 122 -22.85 -0.70 3.27
C ARG A 122 -22.96 -2.23 3.31
N ARG A 123 -22.43 -2.87 2.29
CA ARG A 123 -22.18 -4.32 2.27
C ARG A 123 -20.70 -4.57 2.14
N VAL A 124 -20.26 -5.68 2.71
CA VAL A 124 -18.85 -6.08 2.72
C VAL A 124 -18.70 -7.47 2.11
N TYR A 125 -17.76 -7.60 1.18
CA TYR A 125 -17.25 -8.88 0.73
C TYR A 125 -15.85 -9.06 1.29
N PHE A 126 -15.52 -10.23 1.84
CA PHE A 126 -14.20 -10.55 2.36
C PHE A 126 -13.45 -11.51 1.44
N GLY A 127 -12.16 -11.21 1.21
CA GLY A 127 -11.18 -12.07 0.57
C GLY A 127 -9.93 -12.21 1.45
N ASN A 128 -8.81 -12.64 0.86
CA ASN A 128 -7.57 -12.92 1.60
C ASN A 128 -6.41 -11.99 1.23
N SER A 129 -6.50 -11.33 0.08
CA SER A 129 -5.42 -10.51 -0.47
C SER A 129 -5.95 -9.30 -1.23
N GLY A 130 -5.09 -8.27 -1.41
CA GLY A 130 -5.46 -7.09 -2.18
C GLY A 130 -5.88 -7.43 -3.61
N THR A 131 -5.21 -8.39 -4.25
CA THR A 131 -5.59 -8.82 -5.60
C THR A 131 -7.00 -9.44 -5.64
N GLU A 132 -7.41 -10.21 -4.63
CA GLU A 132 -8.78 -10.75 -4.53
C GLU A 132 -9.82 -9.64 -4.32
N ALA A 133 -9.51 -8.63 -3.51
CA ALA A 133 -10.39 -7.46 -3.37
C ALA A 133 -10.57 -6.73 -4.71
N ILE A 134 -9.49 -6.54 -5.48
CA ILE A 134 -9.57 -5.91 -6.80
C ILE A 134 -10.36 -6.78 -7.78
N GLU A 135 -10.13 -8.09 -7.85
CA GLU A 135 -10.92 -9.01 -8.68
C GLU A 135 -12.41 -8.96 -8.34
N ALA A 136 -12.74 -8.93 -7.04
CA ALA A 136 -14.12 -8.77 -6.58
C ALA A 136 -14.73 -7.42 -7.02
N ALA A 137 -13.98 -6.32 -6.85
CA ALA A 137 -14.42 -4.99 -7.26
C ALA A 137 -14.66 -4.89 -8.78
N LEU A 138 -13.77 -5.48 -9.60
CA LEU A 138 -13.94 -5.55 -11.05
C LEU A 138 -15.20 -6.32 -11.45
N LYS A 139 -15.37 -7.52 -10.89
CA LYS A 139 -16.55 -8.35 -11.16
C LYS A 139 -17.83 -7.64 -10.74
N MET A 140 -17.82 -6.99 -9.58
CA MET A 140 -18.96 -6.25 -9.05
C MET A 140 -19.31 -5.06 -9.96
N ALA A 141 -18.34 -4.26 -10.37
CA ALA A 141 -18.56 -3.13 -11.26
C ALA A 141 -19.17 -3.59 -12.59
N ARG A 142 -18.66 -4.66 -13.20
CA ARG A 142 -19.24 -5.26 -14.40
C ARG A 142 -20.65 -5.77 -14.18
N TYR A 143 -20.87 -6.51 -13.10
CA TYR A 143 -22.17 -7.12 -12.80
C TYR A 143 -23.26 -6.06 -12.58
N HIS A 144 -22.93 -5.00 -11.89
CA HIS A 144 -23.86 -3.91 -11.58
C HIS A 144 -24.15 -3.03 -12.81
N THR A 145 -23.12 -2.69 -13.57
CA THR A 145 -23.27 -1.75 -14.70
C THR A 145 -23.69 -2.44 -16.02
N GLY A 146 -23.43 -3.73 -16.15
CA GLY A 146 -23.55 -4.45 -17.44
C GLY A 146 -22.50 -4.04 -18.48
N ARG A 147 -21.48 -3.26 -18.05
CA ARG A 147 -20.41 -2.73 -18.91
C ARG A 147 -19.14 -3.56 -18.76
N GLU A 148 -18.17 -3.41 -19.69
CA GLU A 148 -17.02 -4.32 -19.75
C GLU A 148 -15.66 -3.68 -19.54
N ARG A 149 -15.49 -2.38 -19.88
CA ARG A 149 -14.20 -1.71 -19.98
C ARG A 149 -13.82 -1.00 -18.68
N PHE A 150 -12.50 -0.83 -18.48
CA PHE A 150 -11.97 -0.12 -17.31
C PHE A 150 -10.96 0.94 -17.72
N ILE A 151 -10.87 1.97 -16.88
CA ILE A 151 -9.79 2.96 -16.92
C ILE A 151 -8.93 2.74 -15.68
N ALA A 152 -7.60 2.65 -15.88
CA ALA A 152 -6.59 2.54 -14.83
C ALA A 152 -5.50 3.60 -15.05
N PHE A 153 -4.56 3.72 -14.11
CA PHE A 153 -3.53 4.74 -14.17
C PHE A 153 -2.13 4.16 -14.35
N LEU A 154 -1.29 4.86 -15.12
CA LEU A 154 0.15 4.56 -15.20
C LEU A 154 0.79 4.76 -13.83
N GLY A 155 1.71 3.86 -13.48
CA GLY A 155 2.33 3.82 -12.15
C GLY A 155 1.54 3.03 -11.10
N ALA A 156 0.26 2.70 -11.33
CA ALA A 156 -0.59 1.99 -10.38
C ALA A 156 -0.18 0.52 -10.19
N PHE A 157 -0.42 0.01 -8.96
CA PHE A 157 -0.25 -1.41 -8.65
C PHE A 157 -1.51 -1.96 -7.96
N HIS A 158 -2.24 -2.83 -8.66
CA HIS A 158 -3.51 -3.38 -8.19
C HIS A 158 -3.48 -4.90 -7.92
N GLY A 159 -2.37 -5.56 -8.19
CA GLY A 159 -2.20 -7.00 -7.91
C GLY A 159 -1.50 -7.76 -9.03
N ARG A 160 -1.45 -9.09 -8.87
CA ARG A 160 -0.71 -10.03 -9.74
C ARG A 160 -1.57 -11.14 -10.36
N THR A 161 -2.86 -11.25 -10.04
CA THR A 161 -3.80 -12.12 -10.77
C THR A 161 -4.12 -11.50 -12.12
N MET A 162 -4.57 -12.27 -13.10
CA MET A 162 -4.69 -11.82 -14.49
C MET A 162 -5.59 -10.58 -14.64
N GLY A 163 -6.70 -10.48 -13.91
CA GLY A 163 -7.57 -9.30 -13.94
C GLY A 163 -6.91 -8.09 -13.27
N SER A 164 -6.44 -8.22 -12.05
CA SER A 164 -5.77 -7.11 -11.33
C SER A 164 -4.45 -6.69 -11.99
N LEU A 165 -3.71 -7.65 -12.57
CA LEU A 165 -2.50 -7.36 -13.33
C LEU A 165 -2.80 -6.56 -14.60
N SER A 166 -3.97 -6.75 -15.19
CA SER A 166 -4.41 -5.97 -16.35
C SER A 166 -4.48 -4.47 -16.04
N LEU A 167 -4.91 -4.12 -14.81
CA LEU A 167 -5.02 -2.75 -14.31
C LEU A 167 -3.68 -2.19 -13.80
N THR A 168 -2.75 -3.05 -13.39
CA THR A 168 -1.43 -2.64 -12.90
C THR A 168 -0.64 -1.97 -14.04
N GLY A 169 -0.05 -0.81 -13.78
CA GLY A 169 0.72 0.00 -14.74
C GLY A 169 2.07 0.46 -14.20
N SER A 170 2.60 -0.18 -13.13
CA SER A 170 3.81 0.27 -12.43
C SER A 170 5.12 -0.15 -13.10
N LYS A 171 5.26 -1.41 -13.53
CA LYS A 171 6.50 -1.93 -14.13
C LYS A 171 6.20 -2.94 -15.23
N SER A 172 6.83 -2.83 -16.38
CA SER A 172 6.65 -3.74 -17.53
C SER A 172 7.06 -5.20 -17.22
N VAL A 173 8.07 -5.40 -16.36
CA VAL A 173 8.52 -6.73 -15.92
C VAL A 173 7.42 -7.54 -15.25
N GLN A 174 6.42 -6.88 -14.65
CA GLN A 174 5.30 -7.54 -13.98
C GLN A 174 4.32 -8.20 -14.97
N LYS A 175 4.32 -7.74 -16.22
CA LYS A 175 3.45 -8.24 -17.31
C LYS A 175 4.20 -9.10 -18.34
N LYS A 176 5.54 -8.97 -18.38
CA LYS A 176 6.37 -9.65 -19.37
C LYS A 176 6.20 -11.17 -19.32
N GLY A 177 5.81 -11.78 -20.44
CA GLY A 177 5.71 -13.23 -20.60
C GLY A 177 4.36 -13.83 -20.18
N PHE A 178 3.41 -13.04 -19.67
CA PHE A 178 2.10 -13.56 -19.24
C PHE A 178 1.00 -13.51 -20.32
N GLY A 179 1.35 -13.15 -21.55
CA GLY A 179 0.42 -13.19 -22.70
C GLY A 179 -0.70 -12.15 -22.65
N ALA A 180 -1.84 -12.51 -23.24
CA ALA A 180 -3.01 -11.65 -23.25
C ALA A 180 -3.66 -11.56 -21.85
N LEU A 181 -3.70 -10.36 -21.30
CA LEU A 181 -4.40 -10.04 -20.07
C LEU A 181 -5.89 -9.76 -20.34
N LEU A 182 -6.64 -9.35 -19.30
CA LEU A 182 -8.02 -8.93 -19.46
C LEU A 182 -8.12 -7.80 -20.49
N SER A 183 -8.94 -8.00 -21.52
CA SER A 183 -9.18 -6.98 -22.56
C SER A 183 -10.01 -5.81 -22.03
N GLY A 184 -9.96 -4.67 -22.72
CA GLY A 184 -10.79 -3.51 -22.42
C GLY A 184 -10.28 -2.63 -21.27
N VAL A 185 -8.99 -2.70 -20.93
CA VAL A 185 -8.36 -1.80 -19.95
C VAL A 185 -7.56 -0.72 -20.68
N SER A 186 -7.87 0.54 -20.40
CA SER A 186 -7.11 1.71 -20.88
C SER A 186 -6.36 2.36 -19.74
N HIS A 187 -5.06 2.61 -19.94
CA HIS A 187 -4.22 3.30 -18.94
C HIS A 187 -4.03 4.76 -19.33
N ILE A 188 -4.24 5.65 -18.36
CA ILE A 188 -4.02 7.09 -18.49
C ILE A 188 -2.97 7.58 -17.48
N PRO A 189 -2.35 8.75 -17.69
CA PRO A 189 -1.42 9.32 -16.72
C PRO A 189 -2.08 9.62 -15.38
N TYR A 190 -1.40 9.26 -14.28
CA TYR A 190 -1.76 9.71 -12.93
C TYR A 190 -1.26 11.15 -12.67
N ALA A 191 -1.84 11.85 -11.70
CA ALA A 191 -1.46 13.23 -11.34
C ALA A 191 -0.11 13.31 -10.60
N ASN A 192 0.97 12.82 -11.23
CA ASN A 192 2.33 13.06 -10.76
C ASN A 192 2.80 14.44 -11.22
N CYS A 193 2.43 15.49 -10.48
CA CYS A 193 2.70 16.89 -10.88
C CYS A 193 4.18 17.24 -10.93
N TYR A 194 5.05 16.60 -10.15
CA TYR A 194 6.50 16.78 -10.27
C TYR A 194 7.05 16.30 -11.61
N ARG A 195 6.41 15.26 -12.19
CA ARG A 195 6.71 14.67 -13.52
C ARG A 195 5.48 14.69 -14.41
N CYS A 196 4.85 15.85 -14.54
CA CYS A 196 3.62 15.99 -15.30
C CYS A 196 3.78 15.51 -16.75
N SER A 197 2.98 14.51 -17.14
CA SER A 197 3.00 13.92 -18.50
C SER A 197 2.61 14.94 -19.60
N TYR A 198 2.01 16.06 -19.22
CA TYR A 198 1.58 17.13 -20.12
C TYR A 198 2.47 18.39 -20.01
N GLY A 199 3.56 18.34 -19.24
CA GLY A 199 4.48 19.47 -19.06
C GLY A 199 3.87 20.71 -18.37
N LYS A 200 2.79 20.53 -17.61
CA LYS A 200 2.06 21.61 -16.95
C LYS A 200 2.51 21.81 -15.50
N GLN A 201 2.31 23.04 -15.00
CA GLN A 201 2.45 23.37 -13.59
C GLN A 201 1.10 23.20 -12.88
N VAL A 202 1.13 22.86 -11.58
CA VAL A 202 -0.08 22.60 -10.79
C VAL A 202 -1.03 23.80 -10.82
N GLU A 203 -0.50 25.01 -10.71
CA GLU A 203 -1.27 26.25 -10.60
C GLU A 203 -2.01 26.61 -11.89
N THR A 204 -1.47 26.22 -13.04
CA THR A 204 -1.97 26.65 -14.36
C THR A 204 -2.57 25.50 -15.19
N CYS A 205 -2.47 24.23 -14.74
CA CYS A 205 -3.03 23.12 -15.48
C CYS A 205 -4.56 23.02 -15.35
N ASN A 206 -5.22 22.52 -16.40
CA ASN A 206 -6.66 22.24 -16.43
C ASN A 206 -6.96 20.77 -16.13
N VAL A 207 -6.07 20.07 -15.41
CA VAL A 207 -6.21 18.63 -15.07
C VAL A 207 -6.28 17.75 -16.32
N GLU A 208 -5.41 18.00 -17.29
CA GLU A 208 -5.34 17.28 -18.56
C GLU A 208 -5.22 15.75 -18.38
N CYS A 209 -4.61 15.32 -17.27
CA CYS A 209 -4.51 13.89 -16.89
C CYS A 209 -5.87 13.24 -16.56
N VAL A 210 -6.94 14.01 -16.32
CA VAL A 210 -8.31 13.52 -16.21
C VAL A 210 -9.10 13.81 -17.48
N LYS A 211 -8.95 15.01 -18.07
CA LYS A 211 -9.66 15.39 -19.29
C LYS A 211 -9.39 14.46 -20.47
N VAL A 212 -8.25 13.78 -20.48
CA VAL A 212 -7.95 12.74 -21.46
C VAL A 212 -9.04 11.65 -21.52
N ILE A 213 -9.81 11.43 -20.46
CA ILE A 213 -10.94 10.50 -20.43
C ILE A 213 -12.00 10.94 -21.45
N GLU A 214 -12.38 12.23 -21.42
CA GLU A 214 -13.39 12.76 -22.36
C GLU A 214 -12.80 13.03 -23.74
N ASP A 215 -11.65 13.74 -23.79
CA ASP A 215 -11.08 14.27 -25.02
C ASP A 215 -10.50 13.20 -25.94
N GLN A 216 -10.05 12.07 -25.39
CA GLN A 216 -9.45 11.00 -26.16
C GLN A 216 -10.19 9.67 -26.01
N LEU A 217 -10.37 9.17 -24.76
CA LEU A 217 -10.92 7.82 -24.58
C LEU A 217 -12.38 7.76 -25.03
N ILE A 218 -13.25 8.59 -24.47
CA ILE A 218 -14.69 8.55 -24.80
C ILE A 218 -14.94 9.00 -26.24
N ARG A 219 -14.23 10.03 -26.70
CA ARG A 219 -14.41 10.55 -28.06
C ARG A 219 -13.94 9.61 -29.17
N HIS A 220 -12.86 8.81 -28.94
CA HIS A 220 -12.18 8.11 -30.03
C HIS A 220 -11.99 6.60 -29.83
N ILE A 221 -12.03 6.09 -28.59
CA ILE A 221 -11.60 4.71 -28.30
C ILE A 221 -12.73 3.84 -27.77
N MET A 222 -13.56 4.36 -26.86
CA MET A 222 -14.65 3.62 -26.23
C MET A 222 -15.78 4.54 -25.79
N PRO A 223 -17.02 4.21 -26.08
CA PRO A 223 -18.15 5.01 -25.58
C PRO A 223 -18.25 4.91 -24.04
N ALA A 224 -18.79 5.96 -23.42
CA ALA A 224 -18.86 6.02 -21.96
C ALA A 224 -19.72 4.89 -21.35
N GLU A 225 -20.72 4.44 -22.09
CA GLU A 225 -21.62 3.33 -21.74
C GLU A 225 -20.95 1.96 -21.71
N ASP A 226 -19.75 1.82 -22.25
CA ASP A 226 -18.96 0.59 -22.15
C ASP A 226 -18.05 0.58 -20.89
N ILE A 227 -17.87 1.72 -20.22
CA ILE A 227 -16.92 1.84 -19.10
C ILE A 227 -17.58 1.37 -17.80
N ALA A 228 -17.18 0.18 -17.34
CA ALA A 228 -17.65 -0.44 -16.09
C ALA A 228 -17.12 0.25 -14.83
N GLY A 229 -15.93 0.85 -14.90
CA GLY A 229 -15.35 1.54 -13.75
C GLY A 229 -14.01 2.21 -14.04
N ILE A 230 -13.67 3.14 -13.17
CA ILE A 230 -12.33 3.74 -13.06
C ILE A 230 -11.71 3.22 -11.77
N ILE A 231 -10.48 2.68 -11.82
CA ILE A 231 -9.76 2.27 -10.63
C ILE A 231 -8.61 3.22 -10.34
N VAL A 232 -8.50 3.66 -9.09
CA VAL A 232 -7.49 4.63 -8.66
C VAL A 232 -7.04 4.40 -7.23
N GLU A 233 -5.73 4.54 -6.98
CA GLU A 233 -5.18 4.67 -5.64
C GLU A 233 -5.31 6.15 -5.22
N PRO A 234 -5.92 6.50 -4.07
CA PRO A 234 -6.04 7.90 -3.63
C PRO A 234 -4.67 8.55 -3.35
N VAL A 235 -3.70 7.74 -2.93
CA VAL A 235 -2.26 8.03 -2.92
C VAL A 235 -1.58 6.87 -3.61
N GLN A 236 -0.90 7.13 -4.73
CA GLN A 236 -0.27 6.06 -5.49
C GLN A 236 0.93 5.47 -4.74
N GLY A 237 0.92 4.16 -4.51
CA GLY A 237 1.94 3.45 -3.71
C GLY A 237 3.16 3.07 -4.54
N GLU A 238 3.10 1.98 -5.28
CA GLU A 238 4.23 1.44 -6.06
C GLU A 238 4.75 2.42 -7.13
N GLY A 239 3.93 3.37 -7.58
CA GLY A 239 4.32 4.41 -8.53
C GLY A 239 5.29 5.46 -7.99
N GLY A 240 5.59 5.48 -6.69
CA GLY A 240 6.54 6.41 -6.08
C GLY A 240 6.00 7.25 -4.93
N TYR A 241 4.98 6.78 -4.24
CA TYR A 241 4.30 7.50 -3.15
C TYR A 241 3.81 8.89 -3.59
N VAL A 242 2.99 8.89 -4.64
CA VAL A 242 2.51 10.12 -5.27
C VAL A 242 1.20 10.58 -4.66
N VAL A 243 1.21 11.73 -4.00
CA VAL A 243 0.02 12.41 -3.48
C VAL A 243 -0.52 13.34 -4.58
N PRO A 244 -1.73 13.13 -5.10
CA PRO A 244 -2.32 13.98 -6.13
C PRO A 244 -2.82 15.29 -5.53
N PRO A 245 -2.93 16.37 -6.31
CA PRO A 245 -3.60 17.59 -5.87
C PRO A 245 -5.13 17.38 -5.78
N GLN A 246 -5.79 18.11 -4.87
CA GLN A 246 -7.26 18.04 -4.68
C GLN A 246 -8.01 18.12 -6.00
N LYS A 247 -7.66 19.08 -6.88
CA LYS A 247 -8.32 19.28 -8.17
C LYS A 247 -8.32 18.05 -9.10
N PHE A 248 -7.35 17.13 -8.95
CA PHE A 248 -7.36 15.87 -9.70
C PHE A 248 -8.50 14.97 -9.23
N ILE A 249 -8.68 14.86 -7.92
CA ILE A 249 -9.75 14.06 -7.33
C ILE A 249 -11.11 14.65 -7.65
N ASP A 250 -11.26 15.99 -7.55
CA ASP A 250 -12.51 16.69 -7.85
C ASP A 250 -12.93 16.49 -9.32
N GLU A 251 -12.00 16.67 -10.26
CA GLU A 251 -12.26 16.50 -11.68
C GLU A 251 -12.56 15.02 -12.03
N LEU A 252 -11.83 14.08 -11.41
CA LEU A 252 -12.09 12.64 -11.61
C LEU A 252 -13.50 12.26 -11.15
N GLN A 253 -13.93 12.75 -9.99
CA GLN A 253 -15.30 12.55 -9.49
C GLN A 253 -16.33 13.21 -10.41
N ALA A 254 -16.05 14.42 -10.90
CA ALA A 254 -16.97 15.15 -11.79
C ALA A 254 -17.17 14.39 -13.13
N VAL A 255 -16.09 13.91 -13.75
CA VAL A 255 -16.17 13.09 -14.98
C VAL A 255 -16.91 11.78 -14.70
N ALA A 256 -16.57 11.08 -13.62
CA ALA A 256 -17.22 9.84 -13.24
C ALA A 256 -18.73 10.02 -13.02
N ALA A 257 -19.14 11.07 -12.29
CA ALA A 257 -20.53 11.39 -12.05
C ALA A 257 -21.30 11.74 -13.34
N LYS A 258 -20.69 12.54 -14.23
CA LYS A 258 -21.27 12.94 -15.53
C LYS A 258 -21.67 11.74 -16.38
N TYR A 259 -20.83 10.71 -16.42
CA TYR A 259 -21.04 9.51 -17.23
C TYR A 259 -21.57 8.31 -16.43
N LYS A 260 -21.88 8.51 -15.15
CA LYS A 260 -22.33 7.44 -14.24
C LYS A 260 -21.40 6.24 -14.25
N ILE A 261 -20.09 6.51 -14.17
CA ILE A 261 -19.03 5.51 -14.07
C ILE A 261 -18.64 5.40 -12.60
N PRO A 262 -18.68 4.20 -11.97
CA PRO A 262 -18.22 4.03 -10.60
C PRO A 262 -16.72 4.19 -10.49
N ILE A 263 -16.26 4.72 -9.34
CA ILE A 263 -14.84 4.75 -9.00
C ILE A 263 -14.54 3.66 -7.98
N ILE A 264 -13.58 2.80 -8.31
CA ILE A 264 -12.99 1.82 -7.40
C ILE A 264 -11.78 2.48 -6.75
N TRP A 265 -11.91 2.80 -5.46
CA TRP A 265 -10.83 3.37 -4.66
C TRP A 265 -9.98 2.25 -4.07
N ASP A 266 -8.76 2.11 -4.56
CA ASP A 266 -7.80 1.13 -4.07
C ASP A 266 -7.05 1.68 -2.86
N GLU A 267 -7.54 1.35 -1.68
CA GLU A 267 -6.95 1.67 -0.37
C GLU A 267 -6.11 0.52 0.20
N VAL A 268 -5.76 -0.45 -0.62
CA VAL A 268 -4.97 -1.62 -0.19
C VAL A 268 -3.67 -1.22 0.48
N GLN A 269 -3.02 -0.15 0.02
CA GLN A 269 -1.78 0.35 0.63
C GLN A 269 -1.98 1.63 1.44
N ALA A 270 -2.83 2.54 0.99
CA ALA A 270 -3.01 3.86 1.59
C ALA A 270 -3.97 3.88 2.78
N GLY A 271 -4.83 2.87 2.90
CA GLY A 271 -5.83 2.75 3.97
C GLY A 271 -5.29 2.30 5.32
N MET A 272 -6.20 2.04 6.22
CA MET A 272 -5.96 1.50 7.57
C MET A 272 -4.91 2.29 8.36
N GLY A 273 -5.09 3.61 8.42
CA GLY A 273 -4.27 4.52 9.24
C GLY A 273 -2.97 4.97 8.59
N ARG A 274 -2.56 4.39 7.45
CA ARG A 274 -1.25 4.63 6.83
C ARG A 274 -0.96 6.10 6.54
N THR A 275 -1.97 6.84 6.11
CA THR A 275 -1.88 8.26 5.77
C THR A 275 -2.27 9.21 6.92
N GLY A 276 -2.49 8.68 8.13
CA GLY A 276 -2.93 9.46 9.30
C GLY A 276 -4.46 9.69 9.38
N LYS A 277 -5.21 9.12 8.45
CA LYS A 277 -6.68 8.96 8.46
C LYS A 277 -6.99 7.48 8.36
N THR A 278 -8.20 7.06 8.74
CA THR A 278 -8.60 5.65 8.59
C THR A 278 -8.48 5.22 7.14
N PHE A 279 -8.97 6.06 6.22
CA PHE A 279 -8.82 5.90 4.77
C PHE A 279 -8.23 7.14 4.12
N ALA A 280 -7.39 6.95 3.11
CA ALA A 280 -6.75 8.07 2.42
C ALA A 280 -7.74 8.95 1.64
N VAL A 281 -8.87 8.41 1.20
CA VAL A 281 -9.95 9.18 0.55
C VAL A 281 -10.50 10.29 1.44
N GLU A 282 -10.38 10.18 2.76
CA GLU A 282 -10.81 11.20 3.72
C GLU A 282 -10.03 12.52 3.58
N HIS A 283 -8.76 12.47 3.14
CA HIS A 283 -7.96 13.68 2.89
C HIS A 283 -8.55 14.55 1.78
N PHE A 284 -9.34 13.94 0.90
CA PHE A 284 -9.90 14.56 -0.30
C PHE A 284 -11.42 14.77 -0.21
N GLY A 285 -12.04 14.46 0.93
CA GLY A 285 -13.49 14.60 1.11
C GLY A 285 -14.33 13.64 0.25
N VAL A 286 -13.76 12.50 -0.15
CA VAL A 286 -14.44 11.54 -1.01
C VAL A 286 -15.39 10.65 -0.22
N ASN A 287 -16.63 10.47 -0.76
CA ASN A 287 -17.53 9.40 -0.34
C ASN A 287 -17.46 8.27 -1.36
N PRO A 288 -16.75 7.15 -1.05
CA PRO A 288 -16.41 6.14 -2.04
C PRO A 288 -17.62 5.30 -2.47
N ASP A 289 -17.74 5.04 -3.77
CA ASP A 289 -18.68 4.04 -4.30
C ASP A 289 -18.24 2.63 -3.95
N ILE A 290 -16.99 2.31 -4.26
CA ILE A 290 -16.37 1.01 -4.03
C ILE A 290 -15.01 1.24 -3.38
N LEU A 291 -14.78 0.64 -2.22
CA LEU A 291 -13.53 0.74 -1.45
C LEU A 291 -12.89 -0.65 -1.33
N ALA A 292 -11.67 -0.80 -1.83
CA ALA A 292 -10.90 -2.04 -1.73
C ALA A 292 -9.82 -1.92 -0.64
N LEU A 293 -9.80 -2.87 0.30
CA LEU A 293 -8.95 -2.90 1.49
C LEU A 293 -8.16 -4.21 1.57
N ALA A 294 -6.94 -4.16 2.07
CA ALA A 294 -6.12 -5.32 2.46
C ALA A 294 -4.94 -4.86 3.34
N LYS A 295 -3.81 -5.56 3.28
CA LYS A 295 -2.56 -5.20 4.00
C LYS A 295 -2.81 -4.84 5.47
N GLY A 296 -2.81 -3.54 5.78
CA GLY A 296 -2.97 -3.03 7.14
C GLY A 296 -4.27 -3.43 7.85
N ILE A 297 -5.27 -3.94 7.12
CA ILE A 297 -6.58 -4.30 7.70
C ILE A 297 -6.48 -5.34 8.83
N ALA A 298 -5.52 -6.26 8.75
CA ALA A 298 -5.35 -7.33 9.74
C ALA A 298 -3.89 -7.48 10.22
N SER A 299 -3.07 -6.45 10.07
CA SER A 299 -1.71 -6.35 10.61
C SER A 299 -0.82 -7.60 10.47
N GLY A 300 -0.87 -8.26 9.31
CA GLY A 300 -0.05 -9.43 9.00
C GLY A 300 -0.85 -10.69 8.66
N MET A 301 -2.10 -10.82 9.12
CA MET A 301 -2.97 -11.91 8.73
C MET A 301 -3.57 -11.69 7.33
N PRO A 302 -3.66 -12.73 6.48
CA PRO A 302 -4.28 -12.62 5.16
C PRO A 302 -5.77 -12.27 5.28
N LEU A 303 -6.12 -11.04 4.91
CA LEU A 303 -7.49 -10.54 4.87
C LEU A 303 -7.59 -9.40 3.87
N SER A 304 -8.71 -9.35 3.16
CA SER A 304 -9.10 -8.21 2.35
C SER A 304 -10.60 -7.97 2.41
N ALA A 305 -11.04 -6.78 2.06
CA ALA A 305 -12.45 -6.45 1.99
C ALA A 305 -12.75 -5.55 0.79
N VAL A 306 -13.95 -5.69 0.24
CA VAL A 306 -14.58 -4.69 -0.62
C VAL A 306 -15.80 -4.17 0.11
N VAL A 307 -15.83 -2.85 0.34
CA VAL A 307 -16.94 -2.17 1.01
C VAL A 307 -17.64 -1.26 0.02
N THR A 308 -18.95 -1.38 -0.11
CA THR A 308 -19.74 -0.63 -1.09
C THR A 308 -21.18 -0.42 -0.64
N LYS A 309 -21.92 0.44 -1.33
CA LYS A 309 -23.36 0.62 -1.11
C LYS A 309 -24.13 -0.65 -1.47
N PRO A 310 -25.27 -0.96 -0.82
CA PRO A 310 -26.04 -2.19 -1.08
C PRO A 310 -26.47 -2.37 -2.53
N GLU A 311 -26.81 -1.29 -3.22
CA GLU A 311 -27.24 -1.30 -4.62
C GLU A 311 -26.16 -1.75 -5.60
N TRP A 312 -24.87 -1.68 -5.21
CA TRP A 312 -23.75 -2.15 -6.01
C TRP A 312 -23.45 -3.65 -5.82
N MET A 313 -23.75 -4.18 -4.63
CA MET A 313 -23.46 -5.58 -4.28
C MET A 313 -24.73 -6.44 -4.36
N GLN A 314 -25.32 -6.57 -5.56
CA GLN A 314 -26.58 -7.27 -5.83
C GLN A 314 -26.38 -8.56 -6.65
N TRP A 315 -25.22 -9.11 -6.71
CA TRP A 315 -24.98 -10.38 -7.37
C TRP A 315 -25.74 -11.56 -6.71
N THR A 316 -26.12 -12.51 -7.53
CA THR A 316 -26.84 -13.70 -7.05
C THR A 316 -25.92 -14.56 -6.19
N PRO A 317 -26.47 -15.27 -5.17
CA PRO A 317 -25.69 -16.23 -4.39
C PRO A 317 -24.90 -17.20 -5.29
N GLY A 318 -23.62 -17.40 -4.98
CA GLY A 318 -22.70 -18.22 -5.77
C GLY A 318 -21.99 -17.49 -6.93
N ALA A 319 -22.37 -16.26 -7.29
CA ALA A 319 -21.71 -15.53 -8.38
C ALA A 319 -20.24 -15.16 -8.06
N HIS A 320 -19.94 -14.92 -6.80
CA HIS A 320 -18.57 -14.67 -6.31
C HIS A 320 -18.44 -15.07 -4.85
N ALA A 321 -17.40 -15.85 -4.53
CA ALA A 321 -17.15 -16.38 -3.19
C ALA A 321 -15.67 -16.72 -3.01
N SER A 322 -15.25 -16.95 -1.78
CA SER A 322 -13.91 -17.40 -1.41
C SER A 322 -14.00 -18.36 -0.22
N THR A 323 -13.40 -19.56 -0.34
CA THR A 323 -13.38 -20.55 0.75
C THR A 323 -12.72 -20.00 2.02
N PHE A 324 -11.63 -19.26 1.89
CA PHE A 324 -10.87 -18.69 3.02
C PHE A 324 -11.21 -17.22 3.31
N GLY A 325 -11.98 -16.55 2.46
CA GLY A 325 -12.32 -15.14 2.63
C GLY A 325 -13.10 -14.90 3.92
N GLY A 326 -12.62 -13.93 4.71
CA GLY A 326 -13.17 -13.67 6.03
C GLY A 326 -12.82 -14.74 7.06
N ASN A 327 -11.61 -15.31 7.01
CA ASN A 327 -11.15 -16.29 8.01
C ASN A 327 -11.31 -15.74 9.43
N PRO A 328 -11.90 -16.51 10.38
CA PRO A 328 -12.20 -16.06 11.74
C PRO A 328 -10.98 -15.51 12.50
N VAL A 329 -9.79 -16.13 12.33
CA VAL A 329 -8.56 -15.70 13.00
C VAL A 329 -8.06 -14.39 12.41
N ALA A 330 -8.14 -14.22 11.09
CA ALA A 330 -7.77 -12.98 10.44
C ALA A 330 -8.75 -11.84 10.78
N ILE A 331 -10.03 -12.12 10.95
CA ILE A 331 -11.03 -11.16 11.41
C ILE A 331 -10.75 -10.72 12.85
N ALA A 332 -10.43 -11.64 13.75
CA ALA A 332 -10.08 -11.29 15.13
C ALA A 332 -8.83 -10.35 15.19
N SER A 333 -7.83 -10.64 14.35
CA SER A 333 -6.68 -9.74 14.15
C SER A 333 -7.12 -8.35 13.64
N SER A 334 -8.07 -8.31 12.71
CA SER A 334 -8.59 -7.06 12.13
C SER A 334 -9.33 -6.20 13.15
N LEU A 335 -10.23 -6.80 13.93
CA LEU A 335 -10.95 -6.10 14.99
C LEU A 335 -10.00 -5.48 16.02
N ALA A 336 -9.00 -6.25 16.49
CA ALA A 336 -7.97 -5.74 17.39
C ALA A 336 -7.10 -4.63 16.74
N THR A 337 -6.83 -4.74 15.44
CA THR A 337 -6.12 -3.72 14.68
C THR A 337 -6.90 -2.41 14.62
N ILE A 338 -8.20 -2.47 14.30
CA ILE A 338 -9.06 -1.28 14.21
C ILE A 338 -9.18 -0.59 15.57
N GLU A 339 -9.33 -1.35 16.66
CA GLU A 339 -9.35 -0.77 18.00
C GLU A 339 -8.06 0.01 18.32
N LEU A 340 -6.90 -0.51 17.94
CA LEU A 340 -5.62 0.18 18.12
C LEU A 340 -5.49 1.40 17.21
N LEU A 341 -6.00 1.33 15.98
CA LEU A 341 -6.03 2.48 15.08
C LEU A 341 -6.81 3.64 15.69
N GLU A 342 -8.02 3.38 16.18
CA GLU A 342 -8.89 4.41 16.78
C GLU A 342 -8.34 4.95 18.10
N ALA A 343 -7.69 4.09 18.91
CA ALA A 343 -7.21 4.48 20.23
C ALA A 343 -5.95 5.37 20.20
N GLU A 344 -4.98 5.07 19.32
CA GLU A 344 -3.66 5.72 19.39
C GLU A 344 -2.92 5.84 18.04
N LEU A 345 -3.10 4.88 17.10
CA LEU A 345 -2.19 4.79 15.99
C LEU A 345 -2.41 5.86 14.92
N LEU A 346 -3.64 6.36 14.74
CA LEU A 346 -3.93 7.48 13.83
C LEU A 346 -3.23 8.76 14.30
N GLU A 347 -3.29 9.05 15.61
CA GLU A 347 -2.62 10.21 16.20
C GLU A 347 -1.10 10.09 16.06
N ASN A 348 -0.55 8.91 16.37
CA ASN A 348 0.89 8.66 16.25
C ASN A 348 1.37 8.79 14.78
N ALA A 349 0.62 8.26 13.83
CA ALA A 349 0.95 8.37 12.40
C ALA A 349 1.01 9.83 11.94
N ASN A 350 0.10 10.67 12.41
CA ASN A 350 0.13 12.10 12.11
C ASN A 350 1.31 12.81 12.79
N ARG A 351 1.53 12.56 14.07
CA ARG A 351 2.58 13.21 14.88
C ARG A 351 3.98 12.84 14.37
N VAL A 352 4.26 11.55 14.21
CA VAL A 352 5.58 11.08 13.77
C VAL A 352 5.79 11.33 12.29
N GLY A 353 4.76 11.10 11.46
CA GLY A 353 4.80 11.37 10.03
C GLY A 353 5.01 12.85 9.72
N GLY A 354 4.34 13.74 10.48
CA GLY A 354 4.57 15.19 10.38
C GLY A 354 6.01 15.56 10.65
N TYR A 355 6.58 15.03 11.72
CA TYR A 355 7.99 15.25 12.06
C TYR A 355 8.95 14.79 10.97
N ILE A 356 8.74 13.59 10.43
CA ILE A 356 9.56 13.05 9.34
C ILE A 356 9.47 13.96 8.11
N LEU A 357 8.26 14.30 7.70
CA LEU A 357 8.02 15.13 6.52
C LEU A 357 8.62 16.53 6.67
N ASP A 358 8.49 17.17 7.82
CA ASP A 358 9.03 18.52 8.06
C ASP A 358 10.56 18.54 7.92
N ARG A 359 11.25 17.51 8.44
CA ARG A 359 12.70 17.38 8.29
C ARG A 359 13.09 17.07 6.84
N MET A 360 12.42 16.11 6.20
CA MET A 360 12.73 15.69 4.83
C MET A 360 12.44 16.77 3.77
N ARG A 361 11.49 17.70 3.99
CA ARG A 361 11.20 18.82 3.07
C ARG A 361 12.40 19.74 2.83
N GLU A 362 13.36 19.77 3.75
CA GLU A 362 14.60 20.52 3.58
C GLU A 362 15.65 19.75 2.74
N TRP A 363 15.50 18.45 2.51
CA TRP A 363 16.45 17.63 1.80
C TRP A 363 16.75 18.09 0.35
N PRO A 364 15.76 18.48 -0.47
CA PRO A 364 16.05 19.00 -1.80
C PRO A 364 16.97 20.25 -1.81
N LYS A 365 17.00 21.02 -0.71
CA LYS A 365 17.92 22.18 -0.58
C LYS A 365 19.32 21.76 -0.11
N ARG A 366 19.42 20.65 0.63
CA ARG A 366 20.69 20.15 1.22
C ARG A 366 21.40 19.15 0.32
N PHE A 367 20.64 18.33 -0.40
CA PHE A 367 21.14 17.19 -1.16
C PHE A 367 20.79 17.34 -2.64
N ARG A 368 21.79 17.55 -3.49
CA ARG A 368 21.60 17.79 -4.94
C ARG A 368 20.83 16.69 -5.67
N HIS A 369 20.91 15.45 -5.16
CA HIS A 369 20.27 14.28 -5.76
C HIS A 369 18.86 14.01 -5.24
N VAL A 370 18.35 14.77 -4.28
CA VAL A 370 16.96 14.67 -3.84
C VAL A 370 16.10 15.64 -4.65
N GLY A 371 15.26 15.11 -5.52
CA GLY A 371 14.42 15.90 -6.40
C GLY A 371 13.11 16.35 -5.75
N ARG A 372 12.44 15.45 -5.04
CA ARG A 372 11.15 15.72 -4.39
C ARG A 372 10.95 14.85 -3.16
N VAL A 373 10.31 15.43 -2.14
CA VAL A 373 9.79 14.71 -0.97
C VAL A 373 8.29 14.96 -0.88
N GLN A 374 7.51 13.91 -0.59
CA GLN A 374 6.07 14.02 -0.38
C GLN A 374 5.53 12.87 0.45
N GLY A 375 4.34 13.02 1.01
CA GLY A 375 3.65 11.97 1.76
C GLY A 375 2.51 12.52 2.60
N LEU A 376 1.79 11.60 3.25
CA LEU A 376 0.74 11.85 4.23
C LEU A 376 0.92 10.83 5.36
N GLY A 377 0.84 11.27 6.62
CA GLY A 377 1.05 10.41 7.76
C GLY A 377 2.39 9.66 7.68
N LEU A 378 2.36 8.34 7.80
CA LEU A 378 3.53 7.46 7.65
C LEU A 378 3.58 6.77 6.27
N MET A 379 3.11 7.43 5.23
CA MET A 379 3.28 7.07 3.83
C MET A 379 4.11 8.15 3.14
N ILE A 380 5.44 8.05 3.20
CA ILE A 380 6.36 9.09 2.80
C ILE A 380 7.32 8.57 1.74
N GLY A 381 7.57 9.35 0.70
CA GLY A 381 8.51 9.01 -0.36
C GLY A 381 9.38 10.19 -0.77
N PHE A 382 10.59 9.88 -1.24
CA PHE A 382 11.45 10.86 -1.89
C PHE A 382 12.06 10.30 -3.17
N GLU A 383 12.19 11.18 -4.18
CA GLU A 383 12.75 10.82 -5.47
C GLU A 383 14.24 11.21 -5.57
N LEU A 384 15.03 10.30 -6.16
CA LEU A 384 16.44 10.52 -6.45
C LEU A 384 16.63 10.85 -7.93
N VAL A 385 17.39 11.92 -8.19
CA VAL A 385 17.64 12.48 -9.51
C VAL A 385 19.12 12.74 -9.73
N HIS A 386 19.58 12.63 -10.97
CA HIS A 386 20.94 13.06 -11.33
C HIS A 386 21.12 14.55 -11.11
N ASP A 387 20.11 15.33 -11.51
CA ASP A 387 20.07 16.77 -11.39
C ASP A 387 18.62 17.26 -11.16
N GLN A 388 18.43 18.24 -10.29
CA GLN A 388 17.10 18.74 -9.91
C GLN A 388 16.43 19.56 -11.04
N SER A 389 17.20 20.15 -11.94
CA SER A 389 16.68 20.96 -13.05
C SER A 389 16.15 20.08 -14.17
N SER A 390 16.91 19.06 -14.57
CA SER A 390 16.49 18.09 -15.59
C SER A 390 15.50 17.08 -15.05
N LYS A 391 15.56 16.79 -13.74
CA LYS A 391 14.81 15.74 -13.06
C LYS A 391 15.10 14.35 -13.59
N ASP A 392 16.24 14.13 -14.23
CA ASP A 392 16.63 12.80 -14.73
C ASP A 392 16.72 11.82 -13.60
N ARG A 393 16.07 10.65 -13.79
CA ARG A 393 15.95 9.63 -12.75
C ARG A 393 17.29 9.00 -12.44
N PHE A 394 17.53 8.69 -11.15
CA PHE A 394 18.77 8.08 -10.68
C PHE A 394 18.48 6.75 -9.93
N PRO A 395 18.07 5.68 -10.64
CA PRO A 395 17.75 4.39 -10.01
C PRO A 395 18.96 3.73 -9.34
N GLU A 396 20.17 3.90 -9.90
CA GLU A 396 21.40 3.32 -9.33
C GLU A 396 21.72 3.92 -7.96
N LEU A 397 21.46 5.21 -7.78
CA LEU A 397 21.62 5.87 -6.48
C LEU A 397 20.58 5.37 -5.48
N ARG A 398 19.31 5.15 -5.91
CA ARG A 398 18.29 4.55 -5.07
C ARG A 398 18.75 3.18 -4.53
N ASP A 399 19.20 2.29 -5.40
CA ASP A 399 19.64 0.94 -5.05
C ASP A 399 20.87 0.97 -4.12
N ARG A 400 21.79 1.91 -4.36
CA ARG A 400 22.95 2.13 -3.48
C ARG A 400 22.53 2.61 -2.10
N ILE A 401 21.60 3.57 -1.99
CA ILE A 401 21.11 4.04 -0.68
C ILE A 401 20.37 2.95 0.08
N GLU A 402 19.58 2.10 -0.60
CA GLU A 402 18.95 0.93 0.03
C GLU A 402 19.99 0.00 0.66
N THR A 403 21.06 -0.32 -0.06
CA THR A 403 22.15 -1.14 0.44
C THR A 403 22.89 -0.48 1.60
N MET A 404 23.23 0.80 1.47
CA MET A 404 23.91 1.56 2.53
C MET A 404 23.07 1.65 3.82
N ALA A 405 21.76 1.79 3.69
CA ALA A 405 20.83 1.82 4.82
C ALA A 405 20.74 0.45 5.49
N PHE A 406 20.65 -0.65 4.71
CA PHE A 406 20.68 -2.01 5.22
C PHE A 406 21.97 -2.29 6.02
N ASP A 407 23.13 -1.91 5.50
CA ASP A 407 24.43 -2.05 6.18
C ASP A 407 24.52 -1.25 7.51
N ARG A 408 23.59 -0.31 7.74
CA ARG A 408 23.45 0.49 8.95
C ARG A 408 22.24 0.08 9.81
N GLY A 409 21.62 -1.03 9.50
CA GLY A 409 20.52 -1.57 10.30
C GLY A 409 19.14 -0.97 10.00
N ILE A 410 18.94 -0.31 8.86
CA ILE A 410 17.64 0.24 8.44
C ILE A 410 17.09 -0.53 7.24
N LEU A 411 15.83 -0.94 7.36
CA LEU A 411 15.12 -1.63 6.29
C LEU A 411 14.22 -0.65 5.54
N ILE A 412 14.63 -0.24 4.34
CA ILE A 412 13.87 0.58 3.41
C ILE A 412 13.70 -0.16 2.08
N LEU A 413 12.75 0.27 1.26
CA LEU A 413 12.57 -0.28 -0.09
C LEU A 413 12.30 0.86 -1.10
N GLY A 414 12.77 0.64 -2.31
CA GLY A 414 12.41 1.47 -3.45
C GLY A 414 10.97 1.28 -3.91
N CYS A 415 10.45 2.29 -4.56
CA CYS A 415 9.20 2.25 -5.30
C CYS A 415 9.32 3.13 -6.54
N GLY A 416 8.45 2.93 -7.53
CA GLY A 416 8.63 3.58 -8.80
C GLY A 416 10.00 3.30 -9.43
N PRO A 417 10.45 4.15 -10.36
CA PRO A 417 11.75 4.00 -11.00
C PRO A 417 12.93 4.41 -10.11
N ASN A 418 12.78 5.44 -9.28
CA ASN A 418 13.87 6.11 -8.59
C ASN A 418 13.49 6.70 -7.21
N SER A 419 12.41 6.23 -6.60
CA SER A 419 11.96 6.71 -5.29
C SER A 419 12.30 5.69 -4.20
N ILE A 420 12.57 6.18 -3.00
CA ILE A 420 12.61 5.43 -1.75
C ILE A 420 11.34 5.75 -0.96
N ARG A 421 10.75 4.72 -0.37
CA ARG A 421 9.56 4.83 0.48
C ARG A 421 9.88 4.56 1.93
N LEU A 422 9.24 5.33 2.81
CA LEU A 422 9.16 5.10 4.24
C LEU A 422 7.70 4.82 4.58
N CYS A 423 7.42 3.60 5.00
CA CYS A 423 6.11 3.18 5.47
C CYS A 423 6.24 2.29 6.72
N PRO A 424 6.90 2.81 7.79
CA PRO A 424 7.13 2.05 9.02
C PRO A 424 5.82 1.63 9.66
N PRO A 425 5.84 0.68 10.63
CA PRO A 425 4.69 0.41 11.48
C PRO A 425 4.14 1.70 12.12
N LEU A 426 2.82 1.78 12.35
CA LEU A 426 2.20 2.99 12.92
C LEU A 426 2.56 3.23 14.39
N VAL A 427 3.19 2.25 15.04
CA VAL A 427 3.79 2.36 16.38
C VAL A 427 5.19 3.00 16.38
N PHE A 428 5.70 3.42 15.22
CA PHE A 428 7.02 4.00 15.06
C PHE A 428 7.21 5.19 15.99
N THR A 429 8.32 5.22 16.72
CA THR A 429 8.57 6.25 17.72
C THR A 429 9.30 7.46 17.14
N ARG A 430 9.34 8.56 17.87
CA ARG A 430 10.13 9.75 17.52
C ARG A 430 11.62 9.42 17.42
N ASP A 431 12.16 8.68 18.41
CA ASP A 431 13.58 8.34 18.46
C ASP A 431 13.98 7.42 17.30
N GLN A 432 13.09 6.46 16.94
CA GLN A 432 13.28 5.63 15.75
C GLN A 432 13.25 6.45 14.46
N ALA A 433 12.38 7.46 14.37
CA ALA A 433 12.34 8.37 13.25
C ALA A 433 13.61 9.22 13.15
N GLU A 434 14.14 9.73 14.27
CA GLU A 434 15.41 10.47 14.30
C GLU A 434 16.56 9.59 13.82
N PHE A 435 16.71 8.39 14.37
CA PHE A 435 17.74 7.45 13.95
C PHE A 435 17.66 7.14 12.43
N CYS A 436 16.44 6.88 11.94
CA CYS A 436 16.21 6.61 10.51
C CYS A 436 16.65 7.81 9.65
N LEU A 437 16.25 9.01 10.00
CA LEU A 437 16.56 10.22 9.24
C LEU A 437 18.06 10.56 9.30
N ASP A 438 18.70 10.47 10.47
CA ASP A 438 20.15 10.67 10.62
C ASP A 438 20.94 9.72 9.70
N THR A 439 20.57 8.44 9.72
CA THR A 439 21.22 7.43 8.87
C THR A 439 20.99 7.68 7.37
N LEU A 440 19.79 8.07 6.98
CA LEU A 440 19.51 8.39 5.57
C LEU A 440 20.23 9.66 5.11
N GLU A 441 20.32 10.67 5.97
CA GLU A 441 21.10 11.89 5.68
C GLU A 441 22.58 11.57 5.51
N GLU A 442 23.17 10.72 6.37
CA GLU A 442 24.55 10.21 6.19
C GLU A 442 24.71 9.50 4.84
N CYS A 443 23.78 8.61 4.48
CA CYS A 443 23.82 7.91 3.18
C CYS A 443 23.76 8.89 2.00
N LEU A 444 22.93 9.94 2.11
CA LEU A 444 22.81 10.97 1.09
C LEU A 444 24.09 11.83 1.01
N GLU A 445 24.72 12.20 2.12
CA GLU A 445 25.98 12.94 2.18
C GLU A 445 27.12 12.16 1.51
N LEU A 446 27.29 10.89 1.86
CA LEU A 446 28.28 9.99 1.25
C LEU A 446 28.04 9.77 -0.25
N SER A 447 26.85 10.06 -0.73
CA SER A 447 26.46 9.89 -2.14
C SER A 447 26.68 11.14 -2.97
N GLN A 448 27.05 12.28 -2.39
CA GLN A 448 27.35 13.53 -3.08
C GLN A 448 28.82 13.64 -3.52
N SER A 449 29.68 12.81 -2.91
CA SER A 449 31.09 12.66 -3.28
C SER A 449 31.23 11.75 -4.49
#